data_456f07eda64e7da852cac68711d339bd
#
_entry.id   456f07eda64e7da852cac68711d339bd
#
_cell.length_a   1.000
_cell.length_b   1.000
_cell.length_c   1.000
_cell.angle_alpha   90.00
_cell.angle_beta   90.00
_cell.angle_gamma   90.00
#
_symmetry.space_group_name_H-M   'P 1'
#
loop_
_entity.id
_entity.type
_entity.pdbx_description
1 polymer ?
#
loop_
_entity_poly.entity_id
_entity_poly.type
_entity_poly.pdbx_seq_one_letter_code
_entity_poly.pdbx_strand_id
1 'polypeptide(L)'
;MKKKVLLTLALTMAFAACLTGCGKSSTGKNGEVVVYNWGEYIDPDTLDQFEEETGIHVVYDEFETNEIMYPKVESGTSNYDVVCPSDYMIQKMIENDLLAEINFDNIPNVKNIGKQYFEQSKGFDPENKYSIPYCFGTVGILYNKTMVDEPIDSWDVLWDEKYADNILMRDSVRDAFMVALKRLGYSMNTTDEAQVKEATQTLIDQKPLVQAYVIDQVRDKMIGNEAAIGVIYSGEAIYTQRENPDLEYVIPKEGTNVWIDSWVIPKNANNKENAEKFIDFMCREDIALKNFEYITYSTPNTAAQANIEDEDIKNSKIAFPDFSEYSNLETFDYLGVDGDNLYNEYWKQVKSAD
;
A
#
# COMPACT_ATOMS: atom_id res chain seq x y z
N MET A 1 -51.82 -11.01 52.59
CA MET A 1 -50.37 -10.92 52.53
C MET A 1 -49.67 -12.03 51.67
N LYS A 2 -50.24 -13.22 51.54
CA LYS A 2 -49.63 -14.36 50.85
C LYS A 2 -49.65 -14.27 49.29
N LYS A 3 -50.55 -13.50 48.68
CA LYS A 3 -50.62 -13.34 47.18
C LYS A 3 -49.69 -12.30 46.61
N LYS A 4 -49.17 -11.34 47.39
CA LYS A 4 -48.22 -10.32 46.93
C LYS A 4 -46.77 -10.81 46.92
N VAL A 5 -46.47 -11.83 47.75
CA VAL A 5 -45.10 -12.42 47.81
C VAL A 5 -44.86 -13.37 46.64
N LEU A 6 -45.89 -14.05 46.12
CA LEU A 6 -45.71 -14.93 44.92
C LEU A 6 -45.57 -14.17 43.65
N LEU A 7 -46.08 -12.93 43.52
CA LEU A 7 -45.94 -12.12 42.30
C LEU A 7 -44.54 -11.48 42.21
N THR A 8 -43.91 -11.20 43.35
CA THR A 8 -42.56 -10.62 43.39
C THR A 8 -41.45 -11.66 43.09
N LEU A 9 -41.72 -12.94 43.45
CA LEU A 9 -40.77 -14.02 43.15
C LEU A 9 -40.82 -14.45 41.67
N ALA A 10 -41.97 -14.33 41.00
CA ALA A 10 -42.12 -14.64 39.58
C ALA A 10 -41.48 -13.55 38.68
N LEU A 11 -41.45 -12.28 39.13
CA LEU A 11 -40.83 -11.18 38.37
C LEU A 11 -39.30 -11.18 38.49
N THR A 12 -38.75 -11.69 39.61
CA THR A 12 -37.27 -11.80 39.77
C THR A 12 -36.68 -12.98 38.99
N MET A 13 -37.44 -14.05 38.74
CA MET A 13 -36.98 -15.16 37.88
C MET A 13 -37.05 -14.85 36.38
N ALA A 14 -37.95 -13.93 35.95
CA ALA A 14 -38.01 -13.51 34.54
C ALA A 14 -36.88 -12.53 34.14
N PHE A 15 -36.28 -11.82 35.12
CA PHE A 15 -35.17 -10.89 34.85
C PHE A 15 -33.80 -11.57 34.86
N ALA A 16 -33.68 -12.77 35.44
CA ALA A 16 -32.41 -13.53 35.42
C ALA A 16 -32.21 -14.37 34.15
N ALA A 17 -33.24 -14.54 33.30
CA ALA A 17 -33.15 -15.30 32.07
C ALA A 17 -32.75 -14.45 30.84
N CYS A 18 -32.66 -13.11 30.97
CA CYS A 18 -32.28 -12.21 29.87
C CYS A 18 -30.81 -11.75 29.91
N LEU A 19 -30.00 -12.26 30.85
CA LEU A 19 -28.56 -11.88 30.97
C LEU A 19 -27.59 -12.96 30.52
N THR A 20 -28.06 -14.01 29.86
CA THR A 20 -27.17 -14.93 29.11
C THR A 20 -27.24 -14.67 27.60
N GLY A 21 -27.22 -13.41 27.21
CA GLY A 21 -26.81 -12.98 25.93
C GLY A 21 -25.26 -12.97 25.91
N CYS A 22 -24.63 -14.15 25.96
CA CYS A 22 -23.28 -14.28 25.50
C CYS A 22 -23.28 -13.77 24.04
N GLY A 23 -22.67 -12.63 23.81
CA GLY A 23 -22.22 -12.28 22.48
C GLY A 23 -21.41 -13.47 22.01
N LYS A 24 -21.96 -14.30 21.13
CA LYS A 24 -21.18 -15.17 20.30
C LYS A 24 -20.33 -14.21 19.47
N SER A 25 -19.04 -14.04 19.80
CA SER A 25 -18.07 -13.68 18.78
C SER A 25 -18.33 -14.68 17.66
N SER A 26 -18.57 -14.20 16.45
CA SER A 26 -18.76 -15.02 15.26
C SER A 26 -17.42 -15.59 14.84
N THR A 27 -16.83 -16.46 15.65
CA THR A 27 -15.71 -17.28 15.19
C THR A 27 -16.26 -18.21 14.12
N GLY A 28 -15.59 -18.26 12.95
CA GLY A 28 -15.94 -19.18 11.89
C GLY A 28 -15.90 -20.64 12.38
N LYS A 29 -16.46 -21.54 11.59
CA LYS A 29 -16.47 -22.98 11.89
C LYS A 29 -15.06 -23.57 12.08
N ASN A 30 -14.07 -22.99 11.39
CA ASN A 30 -12.65 -23.39 11.40
C ASN A 30 -11.74 -22.31 12.03
N GLY A 31 -12.30 -21.47 12.92
CA GLY A 31 -11.55 -20.41 13.59
C GLY A 31 -11.63 -19.07 12.84
N GLU A 32 -10.63 -18.25 13.05
CA GLU A 32 -10.54 -16.90 12.47
C GLU A 32 -9.14 -16.63 11.92
N VAL A 33 -9.02 -15.58 11.12
CA VAL A 33 -7.77 -14.94 10.72
C VAL A 33 -7.94 -13.42 10.83
N VAL A 34 -6.99 -12.76 11.48
CA VAL A 34 -7.00 -11.30 11.66
C VAL A 34 -6.04 -10.67 10.66
N VAL A 35 -6.60 -9.95 9.69
CA VAL A 35 -5.87 -9.32 8.59
C VAL A 35 -5.77 -7.83 8.82
N TYR A 36 -4.60 -7.24 8.63
CA TYR A 36 -4.33 -5.81 8.74
C TYR A 36 -3.71 -5.30 7.44
N ASN A 37 -4.48 -4.52 6.69
CA ASN A 37 -4.14 -4.11 5.34
C ASN A 37 -4.34 -2.60 5.16
N TRP A 38 -3.97 -2.08 4.02
CA TRP A 38 -4.28 -0.71 3.60
C TRP A 38 -5.79 -0.53 3.39
N GLY A 39 -6.27 0.69 3.52
CA GLY A 39 -7.64 1.04 3.16
C GLY A 39 -7.87 0.86 1.64
N GLU A 40 -9.06 0.36 1.27
CA GLU A 40 -9.46 0.14 -0.13
C GLU A 40 -8.46 -0.69 -0.96
N TYR A 41 -7.79 -1.66 -0.35
CA TYR A 41 -6.68 -2.41 -0.95
C TYR A 41 -6.95 -3.90 -1.11
N ILE A 42 -8.21 -4.30 -1.07
CA ILE A 42 -8.71 -5.65 -1.33
C ILE A 42 -10.16 -5.58 -1.80
N ASP A 43 -10.58 -6.47 -2.70
CA ASP A 43 -11.98 -6.64 -3.04
C ASP A 43 -12.71 -7.33 -1.90
N PRO A 44 -13.70 -6.68 -1.25
CA PRO A 44 -14.43 -7.27 -0.12
C PRO A 44 -15.11 -8.60 -0.45
N ASP A 45 -15.56 -8.79 -1.70
CA ASP A 45 -16.19 -10.03 -2.13
C ASP A 45 -15.22 -11.22 -2.06
N THR A 46 -13.91 -10.98 -2.13
CA THR A 46 -12.89 -12.03 -1.95
C THR A 46 -12.76 -12.48 -0.50
N LEU A 47 -13.02 -11.59 0.47
CA LEU A 47 -13.05 -11.95 1.89
C LEU A 47 -14.25 -12.87 2.18
N ASP A 48 -15.43 -12.51 1.68
CA ASP A 48 -16.65 -13.32 1.81
C ASP A 48 -16.45 -14.70 1.15
N GLN A 49 -15.84 -14.74 -0.04
CA GLN A 49 -15.53 -15.99 -0.73
C GLN A 49 -14.56 -16.86 0.07
N PHE A 50 -13.53 -16.26 0.71
CA PHE A 50 -12.62 -17.01 1.58
C PHE A 50 -13.36 -17.65 2.76
N GLU A 51 -14.24 -16.88 3.42
CA GLU A 51 -15.04 -17.38 4.54
C GLU A 51 -15.97 -18.53 4.11
N GLU A 52 -16.64 -18.39 2.96
CA GLU A 52 -17.53 -19.41 2.42
C GLU A 52 -16.80 -20.71 2.08
N GLU A 53 -15.65 -20.63 1.45
CA GLU A 53 -14.88 -21.80 1.00
C GLU A 53 -14.15 -22.50 2.15
N THR A 54 -13.64 -21.73 3.13
CA THR A 54 -12.78 -22.28 4.19
C THR A 54 -13.49 -22.49 5.51
N GLY A 55 -14.57 -21.74 5.78
CA GLY A 55 -15.22 -21.65 7.09
C GLY A 55 -14.37 -20.93 8.15
N ILE A 56 -13.32 -20.23 7.74
CA ILE A 56 -12.49 -19.37 8.59
C ILE A 56 -13.07 -17.97 8.54
N HIS A 57 -13.37 -17.37 9.70
CA HIS A 57 -13.85 -16.01 9.76
C HIS A 57 -12.71 -15.00 9.56
N VAL A 58 -12.91 -13.95 8.74
CA VAL A 58 -11.94 -12.89 8.52
C VAL A 58 -12.28 -11.70 9.40
N VAL A 59 -11.38 -11.32 10.29
CA VAL A 59 -11.41 -10.04 10.99
C VAL A 59 -10.48 -9.09 10.21
N TYR A 60 -11.05 -8.08 9.55
CA TYR A 60 -10.31 -7.20 8.68
C TYR A 60 -10.20 -5.81 9.29
N ASP A 61 -8.95 -5.35 9.48
CA ASP A 61 -8.59 -4.02 9.97
C ASP A 61 -7.80 -3.27 8.88
N GLU A 62 -7.89 -1.93 8.91
CA GLU A 62 -7.22 -1.07 7.93
C GLU A 62 -6.23 -0.10 8.59
N PHE A 63 -5.20 0.27 7.83
CA PHE A 63 -4.26 1.33 8.21
C PHE A 63 -4.02 2.28 7.03
N GLU A 64 -3.66 3.52 7.37
CA GLU A 64 -3.41 4.58 6.39
C GLU A 64 -1.92 4.70 6.01
N THR A 65 -1.01 4.38 6.94
CA THR A 65 0.44 4.45 6.71
C THR A 65 1.18 3.33 7.45
N ASN A 66 2.35 2.94 6.91
CA ASN A 66 3.25 2.00 7.59
C ASN A 66 3.64 2.47 9.00
N GLU A 67 3.78 3.77 9.21
CA GLU A 67 4.16 4.39 10.49
C GLU A 67 3.06 4.27 11.54
N ILE A 68 1.79 4.19 11.13
CA ILE A 68 0.65 3.92 12.01
C ILE A 68 0.54 2.41 12.28
N MET A 69 0.78 1.57 11.27
CA MET A 69 0.71 0.11 11.35
C MET A 69 1.81 -0.46 12.27
N TYR A 70 3.07 -0.05 12.04
CA TYR A 70 4.26 -0.64 12.68
C TYR A 70 4.18 -0.67 14.22
N PRO A 71 3.88 0.44 14.95
CA PRO A 71 3.82 0.42 16.41
C PRO A 71 2.74 -0.53 16.96
N LYS A 72 1.65 -0.75 16.23
CA LYS A 72 0.59 -1.68 16.65
C LYS A 72 1.07 -3.13 16.57
N VAL A 73 1.81 -3.48 15.50
CA VAL A 73 2.38 -4.81 15.35
C VAL A 73 3.53 -5.02 16.34
N GLU A 74 4.44 -4.05 16.46
CA GLU A 74 5.59 -4.09 17.36
C GLU A 74 5.16 -4.26 18.83
N SER A 75 4.12 -3.54 19.26
CA SER A 75 3.64 -3.64 20.65
C SER A 75 3.06 -5.02 21.00
N GLY A 76 2.68 -5.81 20.01
CA GLY A 76 2.03 -7.11 20.19
C GLY A 76 0.70 -7.06 20.93
N THR A 77 0.11 -5.88 21.12
CA THR A 77 -1.18 -5.70 21.80
C THR A 77 -2.36 -6.07 20.92
N SER A 78 -2.19 -5.95 19.61
CA SER A 78 -3.15 -6.42 18.61
C SER A 78 -2.60 -7.70 17.98
N ASN A 79 -3.37 -8.76 18.04
CA ASN A 79 -2.97 -10.07 17.53
C ASN A 79 -3.33 -10.17 16.06
N TYR A 80 -2.58 -9.52 15.20
CA TYR A 80 -2.71 -9.68 13.75
C TYR A 80 -2.06 -10.97 13.28
N ASP A 81 -2.73 -11.70 12.38
CA ASP A 81 -2.23 -12.93 11.80
C ASP A 81 -1.57 -12.70 10.44
N VAL A 82 -2.09 -11.73 9.68
CA VAL A 82 -1.56 -11.32 8.37
C VAL A 82 -1.48 -9.80 8.31
N VAL A 83 -0.38 -9.27 7.79
CA VAL A 83 -0.20 -7.82 7.54
C VAL A 83 0.33 -7.64 6.12
N CYS A 84 0.00 -6.52 5.48
CA CYS A 84 0.48 -6.18 4.13
C CYS A 84 1.29 -4.88 4.13
N PRO A 85 2.52 -4.83 4.65
CA PRO A 85 3.37 -3.65 4.62
C PRO A 85 4.11 -3.48 3.29
N SER A 86 4.69 -2.30 3.09
CA SER A 86 5.60 -2.02 1.98
C SER A 86 7.02 -2.55 2.26
N ASP A 87 7.81 -2.63 1.20
CA ASP A 87 9.20 -3.11 1.14
C ASP A 87 10.10 -2.66 2.31
N TYR A 88 10.33 -1.35 2.48
CA TYR A 88 11.18 -0.82 3.56
C TYR A 88 10.66 -1.16 4.97
N MET A 89 9.35 -1.28 5.12
CA MET A 89 8.76 -1.64 6.40
C MET A 89 8.91 -3.13 6.69
N ILE A 90 8.83 -3.98 5.65
CA ILE A 90 9.14 -5.42 5.77
C ILE A 90 10.60 -5.58 6.22
N GLN A 91 11.54 -4.87 5.59
CA GLN A 91 12.94 -4.88 5.99
C GLN A 91 13.10 -4.51 7.48
N LYS A 92 12.49 -3.41 7.90
CA LYS A 92 12.48 -2.96 9.29
C LYS A 92 11.91 -4.03 10.24
N MET A 93 10.81 -4.68 9.86
CA MET A 93 10.18 -5.72 10.66
C MET A 93 11.05 -6.97 10.77
N ILE A 94 11.78 -7.34 9.70
CA ILE A 94 12.75 -8.45 9.71
C ILE A 94 13.91 -8.11 10.65
N GLU A 95 14.53 -6.92 10.52
CA GLU A 95 15.65 -6.49 11.35
C GLU A 95 15.29 -6.43 12.85
N ASN A 96 14.03 -6.15 13.18
CA ASN A 96 13.53 -6.12 14.56
C ASN A 96 12.92 -7.46 15.03
N ASP A 97 13.11 -8.55 14.27
CA ASP A 97 12.65 -9.91 14.62
C ASP A 97 11.13 -9.98 14.90
N LEU A 98 10.33 -9.23 14.12
CA LEU A 98 8.87 -9.13 14.29
C LEU A 98 8.09 -10.09 13.38
N LEU A 99 8.74 -10.78 12.43
CA LEU A 99 8.09 -11.65 11.46
C LEU A 99 8.36 -13.13 11.72
N ALA A 100 7.39 -13.97 11.40
CA ALA A 100 7.52 -15.41 11.34
C ALA A 100 7.91 -15.86 9.94
N GLU A 101 8.82 -16.83 9.82
CA GLU A 101 9.08 -17.48 8.53
C GLU A 101 7.80 -18.15 8.01
N ILE A 102 7.51 -17.95 6.73
CA ILE A 102 6.34 -18.52 6.04
C ILE A 102 6.65 -19.96 5.64
N ASN A 103 5.72 -20.87 5.88
CA ASN A 103 5.83 -22.24 5.37
C ASN A 103 5.22 -22.33 3.95
N PHE A 104 6.07 -22.22 2.95
CA PHE A 104 5.67 -22.25 1.53
C PHE A 104 4.97 -23.56 1.11
N ASP A 105 5.15 -24.67 1.83
CA ASP A 105 4.44 -25.93 1.56
C ASP A 105 2.93 -25.79 1.82
N ASN A 106 2.53 -24.83 2.65
CA ASN A 106 1.13 -24.52 2.93
C ASN A 106 0.52 -23.51 1.94
N ILE A 107 1.33 -23.00 0.98
CA ILE A 107 0.93 -21.98 0.01
C ILE A 107 1.19 -22.47 -1.44
N PRO A 108 0.53 -23.54 -1.90
CA PRO A 108 0.78 -24.12 -3.22
C PRO A 108 0.48 -23.15 -4.39
N ASN A 109 -0.36 -22.13 -4.18
CA ASN A 109 -0.67 -21.13 -5.19
C ASN A 109 0.41 -20.04 -5.33
N VAL A 110 1.42 -20.01 -4.47
CA VAL A 110 2.57 -19.11 -4.61
C VAL A 110 3.30 -19.25 -5.95
N LYS A 111 3.20 -20.41 -6.59
CA LYS A 111 3.71 -20.67 -7.97
C LYS A 111 3.14 -19.73 -9.04
N ASN A 112 2.00 -19.09 -8.77
CA ASN A 112 1.38 -18.13 -9.67
C ASN A 112 2.06 -16.76 -9.64
N ILE A 113 2.82 -16.46 -8.57
CA ILE A 113 3.60 -15.23 -8.45
C ILE A 113 4.85 -15.34 -9.32
N GLY A 114 5.09 -14.33 -10.15
CA GLY A 114 6.23 -14.30 -11.06
C GLY A 114 7.57 -14.26 -10.32
N LYS A 115 8.53 -15.08 -10.80
CA LYS A 115 9.86 -15.18 -10.17
C LYS A 115 10.60 -13.84 -10.08
N GLN A 116 10.39 -12.95 -11.05
CA GLN A 116 10.99 -11.62 -11.09
C GLN A 116 10.62 -10.78 -9.86
N TYR A 117 9.41 -10.94 -9.31
CA TYR A 117 8.98 -10.21 -8.13
C TYR A 117 9.67 -10.72 -6.86
N PHE A 118 9.91 -12.01 -6.75
CA PHE A 118 10.74 -12.57 -5.67
C PHE A 118 12.21 -12.15 -5.78
N GLU A 119 12.76 -12.01 -7.00
CA GLU A 119 14.09 -11.48 -7.19
C GLU A 119 14.20 -10.01 -6.74
N GLN A 120 13.17 -9.22 -7.03
CA GLN A 120 13.08 -7.82 -6.55
C GLN A 120 12.93 -7.76 -5.03
N SER A 121 12.12 -8.65 -4.44
CA SER A 121 11.91 -8.72 -2.98
C SER A 121 13.19 -9.02 -2.19
N LYS A 122 14.24 -9.57 -2.81
CA LYS A 122 15.53 -9.80 -2.15
C LYS A 122 16.18 -8.53 -1.60
N GLY A 123 15.80 -7.35 -2.08
CA GLY A 123 16.25 -6.07 -1.53
C GLY A 123 15.85 -5.89 -0.06
N PHE A 124 14.68 -6.37 0.34
CA PHE A 124 14.13 -6.23 1.68
C PHE A 124 13.92 -7.57 2.42
N ASP A 125 13.80 -8.69 1.71
CA ASP A 125 13.72 -10.05 2.23
C ASP A 125 14.75 -10.94 1.49
N PRO A 126 16.04 -10.89 1.84
CA PRO A 126 17.13 -11.47 1.04
C PRO A 126 17.00 -12.97 0.75
N GLU A 127 16.33 -13.72 1.62
CA GLU A 127 16.12 -15.15 1.48
C GLU A 127 14.70 -15.51 1.02
N ASN A 128 13.82 -14.50 0.82
CA ASN A 128 12.40 -14.67 0.51
C ASN A 128 11.69 -15.61 1.50
N LYS A 129 11.91 -15.41 2.80
CA LYS A 129 11.37 -16.27 3.84
C LYS A 129 10.14 -15.70 4.53
N TYR A 130 9.99 -14.37 4.52
CA TYR A 130 9.06 -13.65 5.37
C TYR A 130 7.91 -13.00 4.60
N SER A 131 8.04 -12.87 3.26
CA SER A 131 7.12 -12.09 2.47
C SER A 131 6.67 -12.79 1.19
N ILE A 132 5.41 -12.56 0.78
CA ILE A 132 4.86 -12.97 -0.50
C ILE A 132 4.30 -11.75 -1.21
N PRO A 133 4.82 -11.37 -2.40
CA PRO A 133 4.37 -10.20 -3.14
C PRO A 133 2.86 -10.22 -3.41
N TYR A 134 2.19 -9.11 -3.12
CA TYR A 134 0.75 -8.93 -3.32
C TYR A 134 0.42 -7.93 -4.41
N CYS A 135 0.98 -6.73 -4.32
CA CYS A 135 0.83 -5.67 -5.29
C CYS A 135 2.17 -4.97 -5.52
N PHE A 136 2.31 -4.33 -6.67
CA PHE A 136 3.46 -3.49 -6.98
C PHE A 136 3.04 -2.29 -7.81
N GLY A 137 3.92 -1.30 -7.89
CA GLY A 137 3.70 -0.14 -8.72
C GLY A 137 4.88 0.82 -8.73
N THR A 138 4.65 1.95 -9.35
CA THR A 138 5.63 3.04 -9.47
C THR A 138 5.00 4.35 -9.00
N VAL A 139 5.83 5.31 -8.63
CA VAL A 139 5.43 6.71 -8.50
C VAL A 139 5.80 7.42 -9.80
N GLY A 140 4.90 8.23 -10.32
CA GLY A 140 5.16 8.97 -11.55
C GLY A 140 4.41 10.29 -11.61
N ILE A 141 4.41 10.86 -12.79
CA ILE A 141 3.71 12.10 -13.09
C ILE A 141 2.46 11.76 -13.89
N LEU A 142 1.29 12.20 -13.39
CA LEU A 142 0.05 12.25 -14.14
C LEU A 142 -0.17 13.68 -14.61
N TYR A 143 -0.39 13.89 -15.89
CA TYR A 143 -0.61 15.22 -16.44
C TYR A 143 -1.81 15.26 -17.41
N ASN A 144 -2.45 16.42 -17.47
CA ASN A 144 -3.56 16.64 -18.38
C ASN A 144 -3.06 17.18 -19.73
N LYS A 145 -3.21 16.38 -20.79
CA LYS A 145 -2.80 16.71 -22.18
C LYS A 145 -3.48 17.96 -22.75
N THR A 146 -4.58 18.40 -22.18
CA THR A 146 -5.27 19.64 -22.62
C THR A 146 -4.76 20.89 -21.90
N MET A 147 -3.99 20.72 -20.83
CA MET A 147 -3.41 21.80 -20.00
C MET A 147 -1.89 21.88 -20.14
N VAL A 148 -1.26 20.87 -20.72
CA VAL A 148 0.18 20.75 -20.92
C VAL A 148 0.45 20.70 -22.42
N ASP A 149 1.31 21.60 -22.93
CA ASP A 149 1.52 21.76 -24.37
C ASP A 149 2.45 20.71 -24.98
N GLU A 150 3.31 20.08 -24.17
CA GLU A 150 4.35 19.12 -24.62
C GLU A 150 4.34 17.88 -23.74
N PRO A 151 4.67 16.69 -24.29
CA PRO A 151 4.81 15.48 -23.49
C PRO A 151 5.84 15.64 -22.35
N ILE A 152 5.48 15.19 -21.17
CA ILE A 152 6.37 15.21 -19.99
C ILE A 152 7.20 13.94 -19.97
N ASP A 153 8.51 14.05 -19.67
CA ASP A 153 9.43 12.92 -19.49
C ASP A 153 10.41 13.08 -18.31
N SER A 154 10.25 14.14 -17.53
CA SER A 154 11.23 14.54 -16.51
C SER A 154 10.56 15.12 -15.27
N TRP A 155 11.14 14.84 -14.09
CA TRP A 155 10.76 15.51 -12.83
C TRP A 155 10.95 17.04 -12.89
N ASP A 156 11.78 17.57 -13.78
CA ASP A 156 12.03 19.02 -13.91
C ASP A 156 10.76 19.84 -14.15
N VAL A 157 9.72 19.25 -14.76
CA VAL A 157 8.44 19.92 -15.00
C VAL A 157 7.76 20.41 -13.72
N LEU A 158 8.03 19.77 -12.58
CA LEU A 158 7.48 20.15 -11.29
C LEU A 158 8.13 21.45 -10.72
N TRP A 159 9.15 21.98 -11.39
CA TRP A 159 9.81 23.27 -11.09
C TRP A 159 9.62 24.30 -12.21
N ASP A 160 8.79 24.01 -13.21
CA ASP A 160 8.49 24.96 -14.27
C ASP A 160 7.42 25.97 -13.80
N GLU A 161 7.83 27.26 -13.74
CA GLU A 161 6.95 28.38 -13.34
C GLU A 161 5.69 28.49 -14.21
N LYS A 162 5.70 27.92 -15.43
CA LYS A 162 4.54 27.86 -16.30
C LYS A 162 3.35 27.16 -15.66
N TYR A 163 3.63 26.20 -14.78
CA TYR A 163 2.60 25.39 -14.11
C TYR A 163 2.38 25.81 -12.65
N ALA A 164 2.80 27.02 -12.25
CA ALA A 164 2.57 27.52 -10.90
C ALA A 164 1.06 27.47 -10.54
N ASP A 165 0.75 27.06 -9.30
CA ASP A 165 -0.61 26.80 -8.80
C ASP A 165 -1.40 25.72 -9.56
N ASN A 166 -0.71 24.86 -10.34
CA ASN A 166 -1.29 23.76 -11.10
C ASN A 166 -0.54 22.43 -10.88
N ILE A 167 0.27 22.34 -9.82
CA ILE A 167 1.07 21.16 -9.46
C ILE A 167 0.55 20.57 -8.14
N LEU A 168 0.27 19.28 -8.13
CA LEU A 168 -0.05 18.50 -6.93
C LEU A 168 1.15 17.64 -6.54
N MET A 169 1.65 17.84 -5.31
CA MET A 169 2.74 17.02 -4.75
C MET A 169 2.20 16.03 -3.72
N ARG A 170 2.94 14.94 -3.50
CA ARG A 170 2.61 13.97 -2.45
C ARG A 170 2.90 14.55 -1.06
N ASP A 171 1.94 14.43 -0.13
CA ASP A 171 2.16 14.71 1.30
C ASP A 171 2.73 13.48 2.02
N SER A 172 3.83 12.99 1.47
CA SER A 172 4.61 11.86 1.97
C SER A 172 6.09 12.25 1.99
N VAL A 173 6.73 12.05 3.13
CA VAL A 173 8.14 12.40 3.32
C VAL A 173 9.02 11.72 2.27
N ARG A 174 8.92 10.39 2.19
CA ARG A 174 9.80 9.60 1.32
C ARG A 174 9.51 9.90 -0.15
N ASP A 175 8.23 9.99 -0.58
CA ASP A 175 7.89 10.29 -1.97
C ASP A 175 8.31 11.69 -2.39
N ALA A 176 8.09 12.70 -1.56
CA ALA A 176 8.49 14.07 -1.87
C ALA A 176 10.02 14.20 -2.01
N PHE A 177 10.78 13.61 -1.09
CA PHE A 177 12.25 13.56 -1.18
C PHE A 177 12.73 12.72 -2.36
N MET A 178 12.07 11.59 -2.68
CA MET A 178 12.40 10.77 -3.84
C MET A 178 12.37 11.61 -5.12
N VAL A 179 11.32 12.40 -5.34
CA VAL A 179 11.18 13.28 -6.50
C VAL A 179 12.36 14.27 -6.60
N ALA A 180 12.71 14.95 -5.50
CA ALA A 180 13.80 15.90 -5.49
C ALA A 180 15.19 15.24 -5.67
N LEU A 181 15.41 14.10 -4.98
CA LEU A 181 16.67 13.35 -5.06
C LEU A 181 16.90 12.78 -6.46
N LYS A 182 15.86 12.18 -7.07
CA LYS A 182 15.95 11.68 -8.44
C LYS A 182 16.23 12.81 -9.45
N ARG A 183 15.56 13.95 -9.32
CA ARG A 183 15.84 15.15 -10.11
C ARG A 183 17.30 15.59 -10.02
N LEU A 184 17.90 15.50 -8.82
CA LEU A 184 19.29 15.84 -8.57
C LEU A 184 20.29 14.73 -8.98
N GLY A 185 19.80 13.56 -9.41
CA GLY A 185 20.63 12.41 -9.78
C GLY A 185 21.17 11.61 -8.59
N TYR A 186 20.56 11.75 -7.41
CA TYR A 186 20.92 11.02 -6.21
C TYR A 186 20.06 9.76 -6.02
N SER A 187 20.57 8.82 -5.22
CA SER A 187 19.73 7.71 -4.71
C SER A 187 18.65 8.24 -3.77
N MET A 188 17.42 7.74 -3.90
CA MET A 188 16.33 8.07 -2.99
C MET A 188 16.50 7.47 -1.58
N ASN A 189 17.50 6.61 -1.41
CA ASN A 189 17.87 5.97 -0.15
C ASN A 189 19.13 6.59 0.49
N THR A 190 19.61 7.72 -0.03
CA THR A 190 20.80 8.38 0.53
C THR A 190 20.58 8.78 1.99
N THR A 191 21.60 8.55 2.83
CA THR A 191 21.67 9.08 4.19
C THR A 191 22.75 10.17 4.32
N ASP A 192 23.32 10.63 3.17
CA ASP A 192 24.23 11.76 3.14
C ASP A 192 23.46 13.05 3.40
N GLU A 193 23.72 13.65 4.55
CA GLU A 193 23.04 14.88 5.00
C GLU A 193 23.21 16.03 3.99
N ALA A 194 24.33 16.12 3.27
CA ALA A 194 24.53 17.16 2.27
C ALA A 194 23.56 16.99 1.09
N GLN A 195 23.35 15.76 0.62
CA GLN A 195 22.38 15.46 -0.45
C GLN A 195 20.94 15.69 0.01
N VAL A 196 20.59 15.25 1.23
CA VAL A 196 19.26 15.49 1.81
C VAL A 196 18.99 16.99 1.98
N LYS A 197 19.98 17.77 2.40
CA LYS A 197 19.87 19.21 2.51
C LYS A 197 19.70 19.90 1.15
N GLU A 198 20.38 19.45 0.12
CA GLU A 198 20.21 19.96 -1.25
C GLU A 198 18.81 19.66 -1.79
N ALA A 199 18.32 18.43 -1.57
CA ALA A 199 16.95 18.04 -1.91
C ALA A 199 15.91 18.86 -1.15
N THR A 200 16.17 19.16 0.14
CA THR A 200 15.33 20.05 0.96
C THR A 200 15.20 21.43 0.34
N GLN A 201 16.33 22.05 -0.02
CA GLN A 201 16.31 23.38 -0.66
C GLN A 201 15.57 23.32 -2.00
N THR A 202 15.77 22.25 -2.77
CA THR A 202 15.06 22.01 -4.03
C THR A 202 13.54 21.96 -3.83
N LEU A 203 13.06 21.27 -2.78
CA LEU A 203 11.64 21.22 -2.44
C LEU A 203 11.10 22.58 -1.92
N ILE A 204 11.91 23.32 -1.16
CA ILE A 204 11.54 24.68 -0.73
C ILE A 204 11.40 25.61 -1.93
N ASP A 205 12.31 25.54 -2.89
CA ASP A 205 12.26 26.35 -4.13
C ASP A 205 11.05 25.98 -5.00
N GLN A 206 10.57 24.73 -4.94
CA GLN A 206 9.37 24.27 -5.63
C GLN A 206 8.07 24.76 -4.97
N LYS A 207 8.08 24.91 -3.65
CA LYS A 207 6.87 25.12 -2.86
C LYS A 207 5.94 26.25 -3.37
N PRO A 208 6.46 27.42 -3.83
CA PRO A 208 5.62 28.48 -4.40
C PRO A 208 4.84 28.06 -5.67
N LEU A 209 5.26 26.98 -6.34
CA LEU A 209 4.62 26.48 -7.55
C LEU A 209 3.54 25.43 -7.26
N VAL A 210 3.56 24.84 -6.06
CA VAL A 210 2.68 23.75 -5.65
C VAL A 210 1.32 24.30 -5.23
N GLN A 211 0.25 23.84 -5.91
CA GLN A 211 -1.13 24.13 -5.52
C GLN A 211 -1.48 23.49 -4.17
N ALA A 212 -1.12 22.23 -3.98
CA ALA A 212 -1.40 21.49 -2.77
C ALA A 212 -0.47 20.27 -2.60
N TYR A 213 -0.20 19.93 -1.35
CA TYR A 213 0.34 18.62 -0.95
C TYR A 213 -0.85 17.73 -0.60
N VAL A 214 -0.99 16.60 -1.29
CA VAL A 214 -2.16 15.70 -1.22
C VAL A 214 -1.71 14.23 -1.13
N ILE A 215 -2.62 13.38 -0.68
CA ILE A 215 -2.50 11.92 -0.74
C ILE A 215 -3.51 11.43 -1.79
N ASP A 216 -4.60 10.81 -1.39
CA ASP A 216 -5.58 10.23 -2.33
C ASP A 216 -6.41 11.29 -3.08
N GLN A 217 -6.48 12.51 -2.54
CA GLN A 217 -7.19 13.63 -3.18
C GLN A 217 -6.62 14.02 -4.55
N VAL A 218 -5.41 13.56 -4.90
CA VAL A 218 -4.83 13.74 -6.24
C VAL A 218 -5.74 13.17 -7.32
N ARG A 219 -6.41 12.03 -7.06
CA ARG A 219 -7.33 11.37 -7.99
C ARG A 219 -8.48 12.32 -8.40
N ASP A 220 -9.27 12.76 -7.41
CA ASP A 220 -10.45 13.60 -7.65
C ASP A 220 -10.07 14.93 -8.31
N LYS A 221 -8.98 15.54 -7.87
CA LYS A 221 -8.49 16.80 -8.44
C LYS A 221 -8.06 16.66 -9.89
N MET A 222 -7.36 15.60 -10.25
CA MET A 222 -6.93 15.35 -11.62
C MET A 222 -8.13 14.96 -12.51
N ILE A 223 -9.07 14.13 -12.03
CA ILE A 223 -10.32 13.82 -12.73
C ILE A 223 -11.11 15.11 -13.00
N GLY A 224 -11.20 16.00 -12.02
CA GLY A 224 -11.91 17.28 -12.10
C GLY A 224 -11.20 18.36 -12.90
N ASN A 225 -10.00 18.12 -13.45
CA ASN A 225 -9.15 19.12 -14.14
C ASN A 225 -8.80 20.33 -13.25
N GLU A 226 -8.65 20.09 -11.93
CA GLU A 226 -8.31 21.15 -10.97
C GLU A 226 -6.81 21.46 -10.95
N ALA A 227 -5.97 20.60 -11.54
CA ALA A 227 -4.54 20.79 -11.69
C ALA A 227 -4.06 20.23 -13.04
N ALA A 228 -2.96 20.78 -13.55
CA ALA A 228 -2.34 20.34 -14.79
C ALA A 228 -1.47 19.08 -14.60
N ILE A 229 -0.81 18.97 -13.42
CA ILE A 229 0.22 17.97 -13.14
C ILE A 229 0.06 17.46 -11.71
N GLY A 230 0.16 16.14 -11.50
CA GLY A 230 0.15 15.52 -10.18
C GLY A 230 1.17 14.41 -10.05
N VAL A 231 1.85 14.32 -8.90
CA VAL A 231 2.65 13.16 -8.52
C VAL A 231 1.72 12.11 -7.93
N ILE A 232 1.72 10.90 -8.49
CA ILE A 232 0.70 9.89 -8.21
C ILE A 232 1.30 8.47 -8.31
N TYR A 233 0.69 7.51 -7.62
CA TYR A 233 0.99 6.09 -7.81
C TYR A 233 0.35 5.54 -9.09
N SER A 234 1.01 4.56 -9.73
CA SER A 234 0.57 3.99 -11.00
C SER A 234 -0.84 3.37 -10.95
N GLY A 235 -1.22 2.69 -9.86
CA GLY A 235 -2.56 2.13 -9.70
C GLY A 235 -3.65 3.20 -9.67
N GLU A 236 -3.42 4.28 -8.89
CA GLU A 236 -4.31 5.44 -8.88
C GLU A 236 -4.37 6.13 -10.24
N ALA A 237 -3.25 6.21 -10.97
CA ALA A 237 -3.21 6.77 -12.32
C ALA A 237 -4.07 5.97 -13.30
N ILE A 238 -4.06 4.63 -13.24
CA ILE A 238 -4.92 3.77 -14.06
C ILE A 238 -6.40 4.08 -13.79
N TYR A 239 -6.80 4.13 -12.52
CA TYR A 239 -8.16 4.50 -12.14
C TYR A 239 -8.53 5.89 -12.67
N THR A 240 -7.66 6.88 -12.46
CA THR A 240 -7.90 8.28 -12.83
C THR A 240 -8.03 8.46 -14.35
N GLN A 241 -7.24 7.72 -15.14
CA GLN A 241 -7.32 7.74 -16.60
C GLN A 241 -8.61 7.09 -17.15
N ARG A 242 -9.17 6.11 -16.46
CA ARG A 242 -10.48 5.54 -16.84
C ARG A 242 -11.59 6.57 -16.73
N GLU A 243 -11.52 7.42 -15.70
CA GLU A 243 -12.51 8.48 -15.45
C GLU A 243 -12.26 9.74 -16.32
N ASN A 244 -11.00 10.02 -16.67
CA ASN A 244 -10.62 11.18 -17.49
C ASN A 244 -9.53 10.78 -18.52
N PRO A 245 -9.93 10.51 -19.78
CA PRO A 245 -9.00 10.06 -20.85
C PRO A 245 -8.03 11.14 -21.34
N ASP A 246 -8.19 12.40 -20.90
CA ASP A 246 -7.23 13.48 -21.21
C ASP A 246 -5.97 13.38 -20.35
N LEU A 247 -5.96 12.52 -19.35
CA LEU A 247 -4.81 12.32 -18.46
C LEU A 247 -3.82 11.30 -19.05
N GLU A 248 -2.54 11.55 -18.82
CA GLU A 248 -1.44 10.66 -19.21
C GLU A 248 -0.45 10.51 -18.08
N TYR A 249 -0.01 9.27 -17.83
CA TYR A 249 0.98 8.93 -16.81
C TYR A 249 2.32 8.65 -17.44
N VAL A 250 3.39 9.11 -16.79
CA VAL A 250 4.77 8.88 -17.21
C VAL A 250 5.67 8.55 -16.02
N ILE A 251 6.60 7.61 -16.25
CA ILE A 251 7.73 7.37 -15.37
C ILE A 251 8.87 8.28 -15.87
N PRO A 252 9.35 9.25 -15.07
CA PRO A 252 10.39 10.17 -15.51
C PRO A 252 11.72 9.49 -15.76
N LYS A 253 12.49 10.03 -16.71
CA LYS A 253 13.78 9.49 -17.15
C LYS A 253 14.87 9.46 -16.10
N GLU A 254 14.77 10.29 -15.08
CA GLU A 254 15.69 10.29 -13.93
C GLU A 254 15.50 9.07 -13.03
N GLY A 255 14.45 8.30 -13.27
CA GLY A 255 14.07 7.15 -12.46
C GLY A 255 13.07 7.49 -11.36
N THR A 256 12.61 6.48 -10.67
CA THR A 256 11.58 6.61 -9.62
C THR A 256 11.62 5.45 -8.63
N ASN A 257 10.70 5.48 -7.67
CA ASN A 257 10.40 4.36 -6.78
C ASN A 257 9.60 3.26 -7.51
N VAL A 258 10.05 2.02 -7.40
CA VAL A 258 9.26 0.81 -7.66
C VAL A 258 9.01 0.15 -6.32
N TRP A 259 7.78 0.14 -5.85
CA TRP A 259 7.42 -0.44 -4.56
C TRP A 259 6.73 -1.80 -4.73
N ILE A 260 6.89 -2.64 -3.71
CA ILE A 260 6.25 -3.96 -3.63
C ILE A 260 5.66 -4.10 -2.22
N ASP A 261 4.33 -4.16 -2.16
CA ASP A 261 3.63 -4.53 -0.94
C ASP A 261 3.46 -6.04 -0.88
N SER A 262 3.70 -6.63 0.28
CA SER A 262 3.70 -8.08 0.42
C SER A 262 2.97 -8.54 1.67
N TRP A 263 2.36 -9.72 1.59
CA TRP A 263 1.80 -10.39 2.74
C TRP A 263 2.92 -10.91 3.64
N VAL A 264 2.84 -10.59 4.92
CA VAL A 264 3.75 -11.09 5.97
C VAL A 264 2.94 -11.62 7.15
N ILE A 265 3.57 -12.48 7.96
CA ILE A 265 2.97 -13.06 9.17
C ILE A 265 3.75 -12.52 10.38
N PRO A 266 3.11 -11.74 11.28
CA PRO A 266 3.74 -11.33 12.53
C PRO A 266 4.18 -12.53 13.37
N LYS A 267 5.31 -12.38 14.08
CA LYS A 267 5.89 -13.45 14.90
C LYS A 267 4.96 -13.92 16.02
N ASN A 268 4.10 -13.03 16.50
CA ASN A 268 3.12 -13.29 17.56
C ASN A 268 1.72 -13.65 17.03
N ALA A 269 1.59 -13.98 15.74
CA ALA A 269 0.33 -14.43 15.14
C ALA A 269 -0.23 -15.65 15.89
N ASN A 270 -1.50 -15.58 16.27
CA ASN A 270 -2.16 -16.67 16.99
C ASN A 270 -2.63 -17.79 16.06
N ASN A 271 -2.93 -17.45 14.80
CA ASN A 271 -3.58 -18.33 13.84
C ASN A 271 -2.72 -18.50 12.57
N LYS A 272 -1.39 -18.79 12.74
CA LYS A 272 -0.44 -18.88 11.62
C LYS A 272 -0.90 -19.80 10.50
N GLU A 273 -1.50 -20.96 10.80
CA GLU A 273 -2.00 -21.88 9.77
C GLU A 273 -3.16 -21.27 8.96
N ASN A 274 -4.02 -20.49 9.61
CA ASN A 274 -5.11 -19.77 8.92
C ASN A 274 -4.56 -18.57 8.12
N ALA A 275 -3.51 -17.91 8.61
CA ALA A 275 -2.78 -16.88 7.89
C ALA A 275 -2.17 -17.43 6.58
N GLU A 276 -1.51 -18.58 6.64
CA GLU A 276 -0.94 -19.24 5.46
C GLU A 276 -2.04 -19.66 4.46
N LYS A 277 -3.21 -20.12 4.93
CA LYS A 277 -4.36 -20.42 4.06
C LYS A 277 -4.92 -19.15 3.41
N PHE A 278 -4.98 -18.03 4.15
CA PHE A 278 -5.42 -16.75 3.61
C PHE A 278 -4.46 -16.26 2.51
N ILE A 279 -3.17 -16.33 2.76
CA ILE A 279 -2.14 -15.95 1.78
C ILE A 279 -2.19 -16.87 0.56
N ASP A 280 -2.38 -18.18 0.75
CA ASP A 280 -2.56 -19.12 -0.37
C ASP A 280 -3.78 -18.78 -1.23
N PHE A 281 -4.89 -18.44 -0.58
CA PHE A 281 -6.10 -18.00 -1.25
C PHE A 281 -5.87 -16.71 -2.06
N MET A 282 -5.16 -15.72 -1.50
CA MET A 282 -4.80 -14.48 -2.20
C MET A 282 -3.86 -14.72 -3.39
N CYS A 283 -3.07 -15.79 -3.37
CA CYS A 283 -2.20 -16.20 -4.48
C CYS A 283 -2.94 -16.96 -5.60
N ARG A 284 -4.23 -17.27 -5.45
CA ARG A 284 -5.03 -17.89 -6.52
C ARG A 284 -5.15 -16.91 -7.69
N GLU A 285 -5.16 -17.47 -8.89
CA GLU A 285 -5.28 -16.74 -10.14
C GLU A 285 -6.58 -15.91 -10.21
N ASP A 286 -7.72 -16.54 -9.91
CA ASP A 286 -9.05 -15.94 -9.95
C ASP A 286 -9.22 -14.83 -8.88
N ILE A 287 -8.65 -15.02 -7.70
CA ILE A 287 -8.71 -14.07 -6.61
C ILE A 287 -7.78 -12.86 -6.86
N ALA A 288 -6.57 -13.12 -7.34
CA ALA A 288 -5.64 -12.05 -7.69
C ALA A 288 -6.15 -11.19 -8.85
N LEU A 289 -6.87 -11.80 -9.82
CA LEU A 289 -7.52 -11.06 -10.90
C LEU A 289 -8.65 -10.17 -10.38
N LYS A 290 -9.55 -10.67 -9.53
CA LYS A 290 -10.62 -9.87 -8.90
C LYS A 290 -10.06 -8.68 -8.13
N ASN A 291 -9.04 -8.93 -7.30
CA ASN A 291 -8.38 -7.86 -6.56
C ASN A 291 -7.78 -6.82 -7.50
N PHE A 292 -7.06 -7.23 -8.55
CA PHE A 292 -6.49 -6.30 -9.52
C PHE A 292 -7.57 -5.45 -10.22
N GLU A 293 -8.68 -6.05 -10.63
CA GLU A 293 -9.79 -5.35 -11.29
C GLU A 293 -10.47 -4.31 -10.36
N TYR A 294 -10.54 -4.64 -9.06
CA TYR A 294 -11.13 -3.78 -8.04
C TYR A 294 -10.21 -2.65 -7.63
N ILE A 295 -8.97 -2.98 -7.21
CA ILE A 295 -8.03 -2.00 -6.62
C ILE A 295 -7.18 -1.27 -7.66
N THR A 296 -7.09 -1.79 -8.90
CA THR A 296 -6.29 -1.26 -10.03
C THR A 296 -4.76 -1.23 -9.82
N TYR A 297 -4.26 -1.65 -8.67
CA TYR A 297 -2.82 -1.81 -8.45
C TYR A 297 -2.31 -3.13 -9.06
N SER A 298 -1.15 -3.05 -9.68
CA SER A 298 -0.60 -4.16 -10.47
C SER A 298 -0.33 -5.38 -9.62
N THR A 299 -0.79 -6.53 -10.11
CA THR A 299 -0.60 -7.81 -9.44
C THR A 299 0.68 -8.50 -9.88
N PRO A 300 1.49 -9.07 -8.97
CA PRO A 300 2.64 -9.91 -9.32
C PRO A 300 2.24 -11.33 -9.72
N ASN A 301 0.95 -11.65 -9.69
CA ASN A 301 0.40 -12.96 -10.09
C ASN A 301 0.34 -13.06 -11.62
N THR A 302 1.34 -13.72 -12.22
CA THR A 302 1.45 -13.83 -13.69
C THR A 302 0.36 -14.70 -14.32
N ALA A 303 -0.26 -15.60 -13.56
CA ALA A 303 -1.42 -16.36 -14.04
C ALA A 303 -2.65 -15.44 -14.13
N ALA A 304 -2.87 -14.56 -13.15
CA ALA A 304 -3.92 -13.55 -13.21
C ALA A 304 -3.69 -12.56 -14.35
N GLN A 305 -2.44 -12.06 -14.51
CA GLN A 305 -2.10 -11.15 -15.63
C GLN A 305 -2.47 -11.76 -16.99
N ALA A 306 -2.24 -13.05 -17.19
CA ALA A 306 -2.54 -13.74 -18.43
C ALA A 306 -4.05 -13.77 -18.77
N ASN A 307 -4.91 -13.66 -17.74
CA ASN A 307 -6.37 -13.73 -17.83
C ASN A 307 -7.06 -12.36 -17.82
N ILE A 308 -6.32 -11.27 -17.80
CA ILE A 308 -6.90 -9.93 -17.97
C ILE A 308 -7.56 -9.88 -19.36
N GLU A 309 -8.88 -9.62 -19.40
CA GLU A 309 -9.66 -9.59 -20.63
C GLU A 309 -9.52 -8.25 -21.39
N ASP A 310 -9.31 -7.15 -20.66
CA ASP A 310 -9.09 -5.82 -21.23
C ASP A 310 -7.66 -5.73 -21.80
N GLU A 311 -7.56 -5.78 -23.14
CA GLU A 311 -6.28 -5.75 -23.85
C GLU A 311 -5.53 -4.42 -23.65
N ASP A 312 -6.21 -3.31 -23.42
CA ASP A 312 -5.55 -2.01 -23.16
C ASP A 312 -4.89 -2.04 -21.77
N ILE A 313 -5.53 -2.64 -20.79
CA ILE A 313 -4.96 -2.84 -19.45
C ILE A 313 -3.85 -3.87 -19.47
N LYS A 314 -4.06 -5.01 -20.14
CA LYS A 314 -3.08 -6.09 -20.25
C LYS A 314 -1.76 -5.64 -20.86
N ASN A 315 -1.84 -4.74 -21.85
CA ASN A 315 -0.69 -4.16 -22.54
C ASN A 315 -0.28 -2.78 -21.98
N SER A 316 -0.89 -2.35 -20.88
CA SER A 316 -0.60 -1.05 -20.29
C SER A 316 0.83 -1.03 -19.72
N LYS A 317 1.63 -0.08 -20.19
CA LYS A 317 2.96 0.20 -19.63
C LYS A 317 2.90 0.85 -18.23
N ILE A 318 1.72 1.29 -17.81
CA ILE A 318 1.49 1.82 -16.45
C ILE A 318 1.29 0.65 -15.49
N ALA A 319 0.40 -0.29 -15.85
CA ALA A 319 0.13 -1.47 -15.03
C ALA A 319 1.30 -2.44 -15.03
N PHE A 320 1.90 -2.70 -16.20
CA PHE A 320 2.94 -3.70 -16.38
C PHE A 320 4.13 -3.09 -17.17
N PRO A 321 4.88 -2.15 -16.54
CA PRO A 321 6.03 -1.54 -17.20
C PRO A 321 7.13 -2.57 -17.45
N ASP A 322 7.81 -2.46 -18.61
CA ASP A 322 9.09 -3.15 -18.79
C ASP A 322 10.18 -2.36 -18.08
N PHE A 323 10.52 -2.78 -16.87
CA PHE A 323 11.50 -2.12 -16.04
C PHE A 323 12.90 -2.03 -16.68
N SER A 324 13.18 -2.83 -17.71
CA SER A 324 14.45 -2.75 -18.46
C SER A 324 14.53 -1.50 -19.36
N GLU A 325 13.41 -0.86 -19.67
CA GLU A 325 13.37 0.41 -20.43
C GLU A 325 13.75 1.63 -19.58
N TYR A 326 13.81 1.49 -18.24
CA TYR A 326 14.04 2.60 -17.31
C TYR A 326 15.38 2.45 -16.59
N SER A 327 16.07 3.55 -16.38
CA SER A 327 17.27 3.63 -15.55
C SER A 327 16.94 4.18 -14.17
N ASN A 328 17.81 3.89 -13.19
CA ASN A 328 17.72 4.46 -11.84
C ASN A 328 16.40 4.20 -11.10
N LEU A 329 15.74 3.05 -11.38
CA LEU A 329 14.65 2.56 -10.57
C LEU A 329 15.20 2.00 -9.25
N GLU A 330 14.57 2.34 -8.14
CA GLU A 330 14.95 1.85 -6.81
C GLU A 330 13.70 1.46 -6.02
N THR A 331 13.84 0.52 -5.08
CA THR A 331 12.89 0.32 -3.97
C THR A 331 13.31 1.19 -2.79
N PHE A 332 12.38 1.54 -1.91
CA PHE A 332 12.76 2.18 -0.65
C PHE A 332 13.46 1.16 0.26
N ASP A 333 14.61 1.57 0.79
CA ASP A 333 15.30 0.87 1.88
C ASP A 333 14.86 1.43 3.23
N TYR A 334 14.90 0.61 4.26
CA TYR A 334 14.84 1.09 5.63
C TYR A 334 16.14 1.82 5.99
N LEU A 335 16.05 3.11 6.26
CA LEU A 335 17.22 3.96 6.51
C LEU A 335 17.72 3.95 7.95
N GLY A 336 17.13 3.11 8.81
CA GLY A 336 17.38 3.13 10.23
C GLY A 336 16.73 4.34 10.92
N VAL A 337 16.77 4.34 12.26
CA VAL A 337 16.18 5.43 13.06
C VAL A 337 16.82 6.78 12.76
N ASP A 338 18.13 6.80 12.53
CA ASP A 338 18.87 8.05 12.25
C ASP A 338 18.48 8.61 10.86
N GLY A 339 18.33 7.74 9.86
CA GLY A 339 17.84 8.13 8.54
C GLY A 339 16.40 8.65 8.58
N ASP A 340 15.51 7.94 9.25
CA ASP A 340 14.12 8.36 9.42
C ASP A 340 14.05 9.74 10.12
N ASN A 341 14.85 9.94 11.17
CA ASN A 341 14.91 11.23 11.88
C ASN A 341 15.44 12.36 10.98
N LEU A 342 16.49 12.05 10.17
CA LEU A 342 17.07 13.01 9.23
C LEU A 342 16.00 13.52 8.24
N TYR A 343 15.32 12.61 7.55
CA TYR A 343 14.29 12.98 6.58
C TYR A 343 13.11 13.72 7.23
N ASN A 344 12.65 13.27 8.41
CA ASN A 344 11.56 13.91 9.13
C ASN A 344 11.93 15.33 9.61
N GLU A 345 13.18 15.57 10.02
CA GLU A 345 13.64 16.91 10.41
C GLU A 345 13.65 17.86 9.21
N TYR A 346 14.19 17.43 8.08
CA TYR A 346 14.24 18.23 6.86
C TYR A 346 12.87 18.43 6.23
N TRP A 347 11.97 17.44 6.31
CA TRP A 347 10.58 17.62 5.88
C TRP A 347 9.84 18.70 6.64
N LYS A 348 10.06 18.81 7.95
CA LYS A 348 9.51 19.92 8.76
C LYS A 348 9.99 21.28 8.23
N GLN A 349 11.23 21.38 7.77
CA GLN A 349 11.76 22.61 7.18
C GLN A 349 11.03 22.93 5.87
N VAL A 350 10.83 21.95 4.97
CA VAL A 350 10.05 22.11 3.74
C VAL A 350 8.62 22.59 4.05
N LYS A 351 7.93 21.92 4.99
CA LYS A 351 6.54 22.27 5.33
C LYS A 351 6.41 23.65 6.00
N SER A 352 7.43 24.12 6.72
CA SER A 352 7.43 25.40 7.44
C SER A 352 8.02 26.58 6.66
N ALA A 353 8.63 26.33 5.49
CA ALA A 353 9.09 27.40 4.61
C ALA A 353 7.90 28.24 4.10
N ASP A 354 8.11 29.56 3.94
CA ASP A 354 7.09 30.50 3.45
C ASP A 354 6.90 30.41 1.93
#